data_ab1e564a6dac5fff5a395e798f9c384f
#
_entry.id   ab1e564a6dac5fff5a395e798f9c384f
#
_cell.length_a   1.000
_cell.length_b   1.000
_cell.length_c   1.000
_cell.angle_alpha   90.00
_cell.angle_beta   90.00
_cell.angle_gamma   90.00
#
_symmetry.space_group_name_H-M   'P 1'
#
loop_
_entity.id
_entity.type
_entity.pdbx_description
1 polymer ?
#
loop_
_entity_poly.entity_id
_entity_poly.type
_entity_poly.pdbx_seq_one_letter_code
_entity_poly.pdbx_strand_id
1 'polypeptide(L)'
;MGLSTHVLDTMHGTPAAGMAVALYETHGEVATLVKRFTLNADGRNPDGPLYDNASLKAGTYRLAFDVAWYFRARGVQLPEPPFLNVVNLDFGIAHV
;
A
#
# COMPACT_ATOMS: atom_id res chain seq x y z
N MET A 1 -5.37 2.75 18.96
CA MET A 1 -4.67 1.98 17.91
C MET A 1 -4.81 2.69 16.58
N GLY A 2 -3.78 2.71 15.79
CA GLY A 2 -3.81 3.27 14.44
C GLY A 2 -3.43 2.22 13.41
N LEU A 3 -3.45 2.61 12.14
CA LEU A 3 -3.01 1.76 11.02
C LEU A 3 -1.92 2.50 10.25
N SER A 4 -0.79 1.83 10.02
CA SER A 4 0.30 2.37 9.22
C SER A 4 0.84 1.32 8.27
N THR A 5 1.60 1.76 7.27
CA THR A 5 2.29 0.86 6.34
C THR A 5 3.76 1.22 6.23
N HIS A 6 4.58 0.19 6.01
CA HIS A 6 6.02 0.34 5.78
C HIS A 6 6.45 -0.69 4.76
N VAL A 7 6.99 -0.26 3.64
CA VAL A 7 7.35 -1.15 2.54
C VAL A 7 8.86 -1.14 2.30
N LEU A 8 9.44 -2.33 2.23
CA LEU A 8 10.86 -2.51 1.98
C LEU A 8 11.06 -3.18 0.63
N ASP A 9 12.04 -2.68 -0.12
CA ASP A 9 12.50 -3.26 -1.37
C ASP A 9 13.71 -4.13 -1.06
N THR A 10 13.50 -5.43 -0.92
CA THR A 10 14.58 -6.36 -0.56
C THR A 10 15.54 -6.62 -1.71
N MET A 11 15.14 -6.41 -2.95
CA MET A 11 16.02 -6.54 -4.11
C MET A 11 17.13 -5.49 -4.08
N HIS A 12 16.79 -4.24 -3.70
CA HIS A 12 17.77 -3.15 -3.63
C HIS A 12 18.30 -2.89 -2.23
N GLY A 13 17.73 -3.54 -1.20
CA GLY A 13 18.13 -3.35 0.19
C GLY A 13 17.76 -1.97 0.75
N THR A 14 16.68 -1.37 0.26
CA THR A 14 16.25 0.00 0.63
C THR A 14 14.75 0.01 0.92
N PRO A 15 14.25 1.05 1.62
CA PRO A 15 12.81 1.31 1.64
C PRO A 15 12.27 1.56 0.23
N ALA A 16 11.01 1.24 0.00
CA ALA A 16 10.38 1.36 -1.33
C ALA A 16 9.88 2.79 -1.59
N ALA A 17 10.81 3.75 -1.61
CA ALA A 17 10.49 5.14 -1.90
C ALA A 17 9.89 5.31 -3.29
N GLY A 18 8.82 6.09 -3.40
CA GLY A 18 8.17 6.38 -4.68
C GLY A 18 7.12 5.37 -5.13
N MET A 19 6.89 4.30 -4.37
CA MET A 19 5.84 3.33 -4.72
C MET A 19 4.46 3.95 -4.48
N ALA A 20 3.58 3.82 -5.46
CA ALA A 20 2.20 4.27 -5.34
C ALA A 20 1.37 3.22 -4.59
N VAL A 21 0.56 3.68 -3.64
CA VAL A 21 -0.29 2.83 -2.81
C VAL A 21 -1.69 3.44 -2.76
N ALA A 22 -2.72 2.58 -2.78
CA ALA A 22 -4.10 2.98 -2.61
C ALA A 22 -4.72 2.22 -1.44
N LEU A 23 -5.48 2.92 -0.61
CA LEU A 23 -6.24 2.35 0.49
C LEU A 23 -7.72 2.37 0.16
N TYR A 24 -8.38 1.23 0.34
CA TYR A 24 -9.82 1.08 0.12
C TYR A 24 -10.50 0.56 1.38
N GLU A 25 -11.74 1.00 1.59
CA GLU A 25 -12.70 0.32 2.45
C GLU A 25 -13.49 -0.66 1.59
N THR A 26 -13.69 -1.89 2.07
CA THR A 26 -14.38 -2.92 1.31
C THR A 26 -15.69 -3.33 1.98
N HIS A 27 -16.72 -3.57 1.16
CA HIS A 27 -18.03 -4.07 1.60
C HIS A 27 -18.49 -5.10 0.56
N GLY A 28 -18.34 -6.38 0.87
CA GLY A 28 -18.59 -7.45 -0.09
C GLY A 28 -17.66 -7.31 -1.30
N GLU A 29 -18.22 -7.16 -2.49
CA GLU A 29 -17.45 -7.00 -3.73
C GLU A 29 -17.15 -5.54 -4.06
N VAL A 30 -17.63 -4.59 -3.24
CA VAL A 30 -17.43 -3.17 -3.47
C VAL A 30 -16.21 -2.68 -2.71
N ALA A 31 -15.28 -2.04 -3.41
CA ALA A 31 -14.12 -1.37 -2.83
C ALA A 31 -14.24 0.13 -3.07
N THR A 32 -14.21 0.91 -2.01
CA THR A 32 -14.32 2.38 -2.07
C THR A 32 -12.97 3.00 -1.74
N LEU A 33 -12.43 3.79 -2.67
CA LEU A 33 -11.15 4.44 -2.48
C LEU A 33 -11.23 5.44 -1.32
N VAL A 34 -10.34 5.29 -0.34
CA VAL A 34 -10.21 6.22 0.78
C VAL A 34 -9.13 7.25 0.51
N LYS A 35 -7.94 6.80 0.11
CA LYS A 35 -6.83 7.68 -0.21
C LYS A 35 -5.80 6.99 -1.09
N ARG A 36 -5.07 7.79 -1.84
CA ARG A 36 -3.87 7.39 -2.56
C ARG A 36 -2.68 8.18 -2.01
N PHE A 37 -1.53 7.55 -1.99
CA PHE A 37 -0.32 8.19 -1.55
C PHE A 37 0.90 7.54 -2.21
N THR A 38 2.01 8.26 -2.16
CA THR A 38 3.31 7.77 -2.65
C THR A 38 4.22 7.62 -1.44
N LEU A 39 4.86 6.46 -1.31
CA LEU A 39 5.76 6.19 -0.18
C LEU A 39 6.96 7.13 -0.21
N ASN A 40 7.33 7.63 0.97
CA ASN A 40 8.46 8.54 1.12
C ASN A 40 9.80 7.78 1.16
N ALA A 41 10.89 8.50 1.45
CA ALA A 41 12.23 7.92 1.50
C ALA A 41 12.37 6.78 2.51
N ASP A 42 11.50 6.73 3.53
CA ASP A 42 11.49 5.66 4.52
C ASP A 42 10.56 4.51 4.15
N GLY A 43 9.89 4.55 3.00
CA GLY A 43 8.91 3.55 2.58
C GLY A 43 7.59 3.65 3.33
N ARG A 44 7.23 4.83 3.81
CA ARG A 44 6.03 5.09 4.61
C ARG A 44 5.16 6.16 3.96
N ASN A 45 3.91 6.24 4.40
CA ASN A 45 3.03 7.35 4.05
C ASN A 45 3.62 8.66 4.59
N PRO A 46 3.87 9.68 3.74
CA PRO A 46 4.46 10.95 4.20
C PRO A 46 3.61 11.69 5.23
N ASP A 47 2.30 11.48 5.23
CA ASP A 47 1.37 12.12 6.17
C ASP A 47 1.24 11.35 7.49
N GLY A 48 2.02 10.29 7.69
CA GLY A 48 1.99 9.48 8.92
C GLY A 48 1.05 8.28 8.82
N PRO A 49 0.39 7.86 9.91
CA PRO A 49 -0.51 6.72 9.88
C PRO A 49 -1.65 6.89 8.87
N LEU A 50 -2.10 5.79 8.27
CA LEU A 50 -3.25 5.77 7.35
C LEU A 50 -4.54 6.14 8.10
N TYR A 51 -4.65 5.63 9.32
CA TYR A 51 -5.70 5.97 10.28
C TYR A 51 -5.05 6.19 11.63
N ASP A 52 -5.51 7.19 12.37
CA ASP A 52 -5.16 7.40 13.77
C ASP A 52 -6.19 6.70 14.69
N ASN A 53 -6.03 6.86 16.01
CA ASN A 53 -6.95 6.28 16.98
C ASN A 53 -8.40 6.74 16.79
N ALA A 54 -8.61 7.98 16.35
CA ALA A 54 -9.95 8.55 16.23
C ALA A 54 -10.66 8.11 14.96
N SER A 55 -9.92 7.85 13.87
CA SER A 55 -10.49 7.55 12.55
C SER A 55 -10.56 6.07 12.23
N LEU A 56 -9.82 5.21 12.96
CA LEU A 56 -9.80 3.78 12.69
C LEU A 56 -11.13 3.13 13.10
N LYS A 57 -11.72 2.36 12.20
CA LYS A 57 -13.00 1.67 12.42
C LYS A 57 -12.84 0.18 12.16
N ALA A 58 -13.62 -0.63 12.87
CA ALA A 58 -13.75 -2.04 12.55
C ALA A 58 -14.35 -2.20 11.14
N GLY A 59 -13.88 -3.18 10.40
CA GLY A 59 -14.33 -3.43 9.04
C GLY A 59 -13.27 -4.13 8.22
N THR A 60 -13.49 -4.18 6.92
CA THR A 60 -12.55 -4.78 5.98
C THR A 60 -11.97 -3.73 5.05
N TYR A 61 -10.72 -3.96 4.67
CA TYR A 61 -9.90 -2.98 3.94
C TYR A 61 -9.05 -3.68 2.90
N ARG A 62 -8.59 -2.89 1.92
CA ARG A 62 -7.59 -3.34 0.94
C ARG A 62 -6.52 -2.28 0.77
N LEU A 63 -5.26 -2.71 0.79
CA LEU A 63 -4.13 -1.92 0.33
C LEU A 63 -3.68 -2.47 -1.03
N ALA A 64 -3.55 -1.60 -2.02
CA ALA A 64 -3.07 -1.95 -3.34
C ALA A 64 -1.72 -1.28 -3.58
N PHE A 65 -0.68 -2.08 -3.84
CA PHE A 65 0.70 -1.61 -4.05
C PHE A 65 1.06 -1.77 -5.52
N ASP A 66 1.44 -0.68 -6.19
CA ASP A 66 1.83 -0.72 -7.60
C ASP A 66 3.29 -1.13 -7.74
N VAL A 67 3.54 -2.43 -7.65
CA VAL A 67 4.87 -3.02 -7.56
C VAL A 67 5.60 -2.96 -8.90
N ALA A 68 4.92 -3.32 -10.00
CA ALA A 68 5.56 -3.34 -11.32
C ALA A 68 6.03 -1.94 -11.74
N TRP A 69 5.17 -0.93 -11.56
CA TRP A 69 5.52 0.44 -11.88
C TRP A 69 6.71 0.93 -11.07
N TYR A 70 6.73 0.58 -9.77
CA TYR A 70 7.84 0.92 -8.87
C TYR A 70 9.17 0.36 -9.39
N PHE A 71 9.23 -0.93 -9.72
CA PHE A 71 10.47 -1.54 -10.20
C PHE A 71 10.90 -0.99 -11.55
N ARG A 72 9.95 -0.74 -12.48
CA ARG A 72 10.27 -0.09 -13.76
C ARG A 72 10.85 1.30 -13.57
N ALA A 73 10.29 2.07 -12.65
CA ALA A 73 10.80 3.40 -12.32
C ALA A 73 12.22 3.36 -11.73
N ARG A 74 12.60 2.23 -11.10
CA ARG A 74 13.96 1.99 -10.62
C ARG A 74 14.87 1.36 -11.65
N GLY A 75 14.45 1.24 -12.88
CA GLY A 75 15.26 0.73 -13.98
C GLY A 75 15.31 -0.78 -14.09
N VAL A 76 14.47 -1.50 -13.35
CA VAL A 76 14.40 -2.97 -13.46
C VAL A 76 13.59 -3.34 -14.69
N GLN A 77 14.17 -4.19 -15.55
CA GLN A 77 13.43 -4.74 -16.68
C GLN A 77 12.56 -5.90 -16.21
N LEU A 78 11.29 -5.82 -16.52
CA LEU A 78 10.32 -6.84 -16.16
C LEU A 78 9.81 -7.53 -17.42
N PRO A 79 9.46 -8.82 -17.33
CA PRO A 79 8.75 -9.48 -18.43
C PRO A 79 7.41 -8.81 -18.71
N GLU A 80 6.86 -9.01 -19.88
CA GLU A 80 5.53 -8.49 -20.24
C GLU A 80 4.60 -9.68 -20.54
N PRO A 81 3.63 -9.98 -19.67
CA PRO A 81 3.32 -9.30 -18.41
C PRO A 81 4.31 -9.60 -17.29
N PRO A 82 4.45 -8.71 -16.28
CA PRO A 82 5.30 -8.99 -15.14
C PRO A 82 4.69 -10.05 -14.22
N PHE A 83 5.53 -10.75 -13.47
CA PHE A 83 5.07 -11.76 -12.52
C PHE A 83 4.13 -11.16 -11.46
N LEU A 84 4.53 -10.02 -10.89
CA LEU A 84 3.68 -9.21 -10.00
C LEU A 84 3.44 -7.86 -10.64
N ASN A 85 2.20 -7.45 -10.76
CA ASN A 85 1.81 -6.12 -11.25
C ASN A 85 1.37 -5.25 -10.08
N VAL A 86 0.12 -5.40 -9.65
CA VAL A 86 -0.40 -4.76 -8.44
C VAL A 86 -0.58 -5.84 -7.39
N VAL A 87 -0.07 -5.59 -6.18
CA VAL A 87 -0.26 -6.51 -5.06
C VAL A 87 -1.36 -5.95 -4.17
N ASN A 88 -2.43 -6.72 -4.00
CA ASN A 88 -3.53 -6.38 -3.12
C ASN A 88 -3.40 -7.15 -1.81
N LEU A 89 -3.48 -6.42 -0.69
CA LEU A 89 -3.54 -7.00 0.63
C LEU A 89 -4.91 -6.70 1.22
N ASP A 90 -5.72 -7.75 1.39
CA ASP A 90 -7.04 -7.65 2.01
C ASP A 90 -6.93 -8.04 3.48
N PHE A 91 -7.48 -7.21 4.36
CA PHE A 91 -7.39 -7.44 5.79
C PHE A 91 -8.63 -6.92 6.52
N GLY A 92 -8.80 -7.38 7.74
CA GLY A 92 -9.90 -6.97 8.60
C GLY A 92 -9.42 -6.42 9.92
N ILE A 93 -10.18 -5.48 10.46
CA ILE A 93 -10.00 -4.94 11.79
C ILE A 93 -11.26 -5.26 12.58
N ALA A 94 -11.14 -6.12 13.59
CA ALA A 94 -12.29 -6.57 14.39
C ALA A 94 -12.57 -5.64 15.55
N HIS A 95 -11.51 -5.08 16.15
CA HIS A 95 -11.59 -4.21 17.32
C HIS A 95 -10.67 -3.02 17.18
N VAL A 96 -11.08 -1.89 17.70
CA VAL A 96 -10.28 -0.66 17.72
C VAL A 96 -9.99 -0.21 19.14
#